data_f4a41dba744000b76509e8310b0e7260
#
_entry.id   f4a41dba744000b76509e8310b0e7260
#
_cell.length_a   1.000
_cell.length_b   1.000
_cell.length_c   1.000
_cell.angle_alpha   90.00
_cell.angle_beta   90.00
_cell.angle_gamma   90.00
#
_symmetry.space_group_name_H-M   'P 1'
#
loop_
_entity.id
_entity.type
_entity.pdbx_description
1 polymer ?
#
loop_
_entity_poly.entity_id
_entity_poly.type
_entity_poly.pdbx_seq_one_letter_code
_entity_poly.pdbx_strand_id
1 'polypeptide(L)'
;MIKKLEQAIGYTFQDISLLQNALAHSSYANERWHNSLKSNERLEFLGDSVLGMLVADYLYRSFPDRPEGELTRMRADMVCEKTLAVVARRLDLGEHLLLGKGEEQGGGRTRESILADAVESVIAACYLDGGMDAAKAFVEKFILVNVPLRKLNNADYKTALQELVQQKKNQTITYRLAGESGPDHDKQFVVELTLNGELFGTGEGSSKKRAEQDAARQALEKLTGK
;
A
#
# COMPACT_ATOMS: atom_id res chain seq x y z
N MET A 1 -25.03 -16.14 0.58
CA MET A 1 -24.07 -15.09 0.96
C MET A 1 -22.66 -15.44 0.44
N ILE A 2 -22.04 -16.53 0.84
CA ILE A 2 -20.68 -16.95 0.42
C ILE A 2 -20.53 -17.14 -1.10
N LYS A 3 -21.49 -17.79 -1.78
CA LYS A 3 -21.46 -17.94 -3.24
C LYS A 3 -21.37 -16.62 -4.03
N LYS A 4 -21.96 -15.53 -3.51
CA LYS A 4 -21.84 -14.21 -4.13
C LYS A 4 -20.42 -13.67 -3.99
N LEU A 5 -19.77 -13.94 -2.84
CA LEU A 5 -18.38 -13.55 -2.62
C LEU A 5 -17.43 -14.33 -3.52
N GLU A 6 -17.61 -15.64 -3.69
CA GLU A 6 -16.83 -16.44 -4.66
C GLU A 6 -16.95 -15.88 -6.09
N GLN A 7 -18.16 -15.50 -6.50
CA GLN A 7 -18.38 -14.85 -7.81
C GLN A 7 -17.66 -13.50 -7.92
N ALA A 8 -17.68 -12.68 -6.88
CA ALA A 8 -17.00 -11.39 -6.85
C ALA A 8 -15.47 -11.57 -6.91
N ILE A 9 -14.94 -12.50 -6.12
CA ILE A 9 -13.52 -12.89 -6.14
C ILE A 9 -13.16 -13.46 -7.52
N GLY A 10 -14.04 -14.25 -8.13
CA GLY A 10 -13.79 -14.99 -9.38
C GLY A 10 -13.04 -16.29 -9.13
N TYR A 11 -13.18 -16.85 -7.93
CA TYR A 11 -12.59 -18.13 -7.54
C TYR A 11 -13.62 -18.98 -6.80
N THR A 12 -13.75 -20.24 -7.15
CA THR A 12 -14.63 -21.21 -6.47
C THR A 12 -13.77 -22.13 -5.61
N PHE A 13 -14.00 -22.09 -4.31
CA PHE A 13 -13.23 -22.88 -3.35
C PHE A 13 -13.61 -24.36 -3.39
N GLN A 14 -12.62 -25.24 -3.38
CA GLN A 14 -12.77 -26.68 -3.16
C GLN A 14 -13.11 -26.95 -1.68
N ASP A 15 -12.40 -26.29 -0.78
CA ASP A 15 -12.72 -26.26 0.66
C ASP A 15 -13.25 -24.88 1.07
N ILE A 16 -14.57 -24.76 1.07
CA ILE A 16 -15.26 -23.52 1.46
C ILE A 16 -14.98 -23.09 2.90
N SER A 17 -14.52 -24.01 3.76
CA SER A 17 -14.20 -23.69 5.15
C SER A 17 -13.02 -22.75 5.28
N LEU A 18 -12.11 -22.72 4.30
CA LEU A 18 -11.01 -21.76 4.23
C LEU A 18 -11.52 -20.33 4.07
N LEU A 19 -12.47 -20.10 3.14
CA LEU A 19 -13.08 -18.80 2.97
C LEU A 19 -13.91 -18.39 4.20
N GLN A 20 -14.64 -19.33 4.81
CA GLN A 20 -15.38 -19.07 6.04
C GLN A 20 -14.45 -18.65 7.19
N ASN A 21 -13.32 -19.31 7.33
CA ASN A 21 -12.31 -18.96 8.33
C ASN A 21 -11.68 -17.60 8.03
N ALA A 22 -11.38 -17.28 6.77
CA ALA A 22 -10.84 -15.98 6.36
C ALA A 22 -11.75 -14.80 6.74
N LEU A 23 -13.05 -15.02 6.87
CA LEU A 23 -14.04 -14.02 7.26
C LEU A 23 -14.32 -13.98 8.77
N ALA A 24 -13.74 -14.87 9.57
CA ALA A 24 -14.00 -14.99 10.99
C ALA A 24 -13.01 -14.17 11.83
N HIS A 25 -13.40 -12.96 12.21
CA HIS A 25 -12.59 -12.10 13.10
C HIS A 25 -12.45 -12.75 14.50
N SER A 26 -11.37 -12.44 15.20
CA SER A 26 -11.05 -12.99 16.52
C SER A 26 -12.17 -12.77 17.56
N SER A 27 -12.88 -11.66 17.50
CA SER A 27 -14.04 -11.39 18.37
C SER A 27 -15.15 -12.43 18.21
N TYR A 28 -15.42 -12.84 16.97
CA TYR A 28 -16.41 -13.89 16.68
C TYR A 28 -15.92 -15.26 17.13
N ALA A 29 -14.68 -15.61 16.83
CA ALA A 29 -14.08 -16.88 17.20
C ALA A 29 -14.08 -17.06 18.73
N ASN A 30 -13.75 -16.01 19.48
CA ASN A 30 -13.77 -16.01 20.94
C ASN A 30 -15.21 -16.11 21.50
N GLU A 31 -16.15 -15.34 20.97
CA GLU A 31 -17.52 -15.29 21.47
C GLU A 31 -18.32 -16.57 21.13
N ARG A 32 -18.16 -17.09 19.91
CA ARG A 32 -18.99 -18.19 19.39
C ARG A 32 -18.36 -19.58 19.52
N TRP A 33 -17.05 -19.64 19.31
CA TRP A 33 -16.33 -20.91 19.27
C TRP A 33 -15.47 -21.16 20.50
N HIS A 34 -15.30 -20.13 21.35
CA HIS A 34 -14.39 -20.15 22.51
C HIS A 34 -12.98 -20.66 22.14
N ASN A 35 -12.56 -20.35 20.93
CA ASN A 35 -11.29 -20.81 20.35
C ASN A 35 -10.71 -19.76 19.40
N SER A 36 -9.72 -19.02 19.87
CA SER A 36 -9.02 -18.01 19.08
C SER A 36 -8.28 -18.58 17.87
N LEU A 37 -7.84 -19.84 17.92
CA LEU A 37 -7.16 -20.50 16.80
C LEU A 37 -8.05 -20.69 15.56
N LYS A 38 -9.36 -20.51 15.71
CA LYS A 38 -10.32 -20.51 14.60
C LYS A 38 -10.58 -19.13 14.00
N SER A 39 -9.91 -18.08 14.51
CA SER A 39 -9.95 -16.75 13.90
C SER A 39 -9.16 -16.72 12.58
N ASN A 40 -9.32 -15.63 11.85
CA ASN A 40 -8.60 -15.38 10.62
C ASN A 40 -7.13 -14.96 10.82
N GLU A 41 -6.70 -14.67 12.05
CA GLU A 41 -5.34 -14.17 12.36
C GLU A 41 -4.21 -15.03 11.78
N ARG A 42 -4.38 -16.37 11.77
CA ARG A 42 -3.39 -17.26 11.17
C ARG A 42 -3.37 -17.20 9.63
N LEU A 43 -4.52 -16.97 9.02
CA LEU A 43 -4.63 -16.76 7.57
C LEU A 43 -4.09 -15.39 7.20
N GLU A 44 -4.37 -14.35 7.97
CA GLU A 44 -3.79 -13.00 7.84
C GLU A 44 -2.25 -13.09 7.81
N PHE A 45 -1.64 -13.71 8.84
CA PHE A 45 -0.18 -13.89 8.90
C PHE A 45 0.40 -14.57 7.64
N LEU A 46 -0.27 -15.61 7.14
CA LEU A 46 0.15 -16.29 5.91
C LEU A 46 -0.10 -15.41 4.67
N GLY A 47 -1.24 -14.74 4.65
CA GLY A 47 -1.66 -13.89 3.53
C GLY A 47 -0.78 -12.69 3.30
N ASP A 48 -0.35 -12.01 4.37
CA ASP A 48 0.65 -10.93 4.30
C ASP A 48 1.93 -11.42 3.59
N SER A 49 2.45 -12.58 4.00
CA SER A 49 3.66 -13.15 3.41
C SER A 49 3.48 -13.50 1.93
N VAL A 50 2.35 -14.12 1.55
CA VAL A 50 2.02 -14.46 0.16
C VAL A 50 1.83 -13.20 -0.67
N LEU A 51 1.09 -12.22 -0.18
CA LEU A 51 0.87 -10.92 -0.82
C LEU A 51 2.19 -10.19 -1.02
N GLY A 52 3.00 -10.09 0.03
CA GLY A 52 4.31 -9.43 -0.01
C GLY A 52 5.23 -10.03 -1.07
N MET A 53 5.26 -11.37 -1.18
CA MET A 53 6.04 -12.07 -2.19
C MET A 53 5.52 -11.82 -3.62
N LEU A 54 4.21 -11.93 -3.85
CA LEU A 54 3.62 -11.73 -5.17
C LEU A 54 3.80 -10.30 -5.68
N VAL A 55 3.64 -9.31 -4.79
CA VAL A 55 3.89 -7.90 -5.13
C VAL A 55 5.37 -7.65 -5.38
N ALA A 56 6.28 -8.26 -4.60
CA ALA A 56 7.72 -8.13 -4.82
C ALA A 56 8.15 -8.73 -6.16
N ASP A 57 7.67 -9.92 -6.53
CA ASP A 57 7.94 -10.56 -7.83
C ASP A 57 7.44 -9.67 -8.99
N TYR A 58 6.21 -9.15 -8.87
CA TYR A 58 5.65 -8.23 -9.86
C TYR A 58 6.51 -6.97 -10.03
N LEU A 59 6.89 -6.32 -8.94
CA LEU A 59 7.69 -5.09 -8.98
C LEU A 59 9.08 -5.35 -9.55
N TYR A 60 9.73 -6.43 -9.13
CA TYR A 60 11.06 -6.82 -9.63
C TYR A 60 11.08 -7.01 -11.15
N ARG A 61 10.05 -7.68 -11.70
CA ARG A 61 9.95 -7.93 -13.15
C ARG A 61 9.51 -6.70 -13.94
N SER A 62 8.62 -5.88 -13.36
CA SER A 62 8.02 -4.73 -14.06
C SER A 62 8.89 -3.50 -14.04
N PHE A 63 9.83 -3.39 -13.10
CA PHE A 63 10.68 -2.22 -12.90
C PHE A 63 12.18 -2.59 -12.76
N PRO A 64 12.80 -3.18 -13.81
CA PRO A 64 14.17 -3.69 -13.75
C PRO A 64 15.22 -2.60 -13.49
N ASP A 65 14.90 -1.34 -13.80
CA ASP A 65 15.82 -0.21 -13.65
C ASP A 65 15.65 0.55 -12.32
N ARG A 66 14.79 0.06 -11.41
CA ARG A 66 14.56 0.69 -10.12
C ARG A 66 15.45 0.09 -9.03
N PRO A 67 16.07 0.92 -8.18
CA PRO A 67 16.85 0.43 -7.04
C PRO A 67 15.94 -0.22 -5.98
N GLU A 68 16.54 -1.10 -5.17
CA GLU A 68 15.82 -1.87 -4.13
C GLU A 68 14.98 -0.98 -3.21
N GLY A 69 15.53 0.15 -2.74
CA GLY A 69 14.81 1.06 -1.84
C GLY A 69 13.53 1.64 -2.44
N GLU A 70 13.48 1.86 -3.78
CA GLU A 70 12.25 2.26 -4.46
C GLU A 70 11.24 1.12 -4.53
N LEU A 71 11.70 -0.10 -4.89
CA LEU A 71 10.83 -1.27 -4.95
C LEU A 71 10.23 -1.58 -3.58
N THR A 72 11.00 -1.43 -2.51
CA THR A 72 10.51 -1.61 -1.13
C THR A 72 9.44 -0.60 -0.75
N ARG A 73 9.61 0.68 -1.11
CA ARG A 73 8.58 1.72 -0.88
C ARG A 73 7.32 1.45 -1.70
N MET A 74 7.48 1.11 -2.98
CA MET A 74 6.35 0.75 -3.85
C MET A 74 5.56 -0.43 -3.29
N ARG A 75 6.26 -1.47 -2.82
CA ARG A 75 5.61 -2.60 -2.17
C ARG A 75 4.81 -2.15 -0.94
N ALA A 76 5.42 -1.38 -0.03
CA ALA A 76 4.75 -0.89 1.16
C ALA A 76 3.47 -0.09 0.85
N ASP A 77 3.49 0.76 -0.18
CA ASP A 77 2.30 1.52 -0.61
C ASP A 77 1.20 0.61 -1.16
N MET A 78 1.57 -0.49 -1.81
CA MET A 78 0.61 -1.43 -2.43
C MET A 78 -0.05 -2.36 -1.42
N VAL A 79 0.68 -2.77 -0.38
CA VAL A 79 0.20 -3.73 0.63
C VAL A 79 -0.25 -3.08 1.94
N CYS A 80 -0.27 -1.74 2.03
CA CYS A 80 -0.67 -1.06 3.25
C CYS A 80 -2.17 -1.23 3.54
N GLU A 81 -2.53 -1.18 4.82
CA GLU A 81 -3.90 -1.25 5.35
C GLU A 81 -4.90 -0.44 4.51
N LYS A 82 -4.58 0.82 4.22
CA LYS A 82 -5.46 1.70 3.44
C LYS A 82 -5.75 1.18 2.04
N THR A 83 -4.77 0.63 1.36
CA THR A 83 -4.93 0.04 0.01
C THR A 83 -5.77 -1.21 0.07
N LEU A 84 -5.50 -2.10 1.03
CA LEU A 84 -6.26 -3.34 1.21
C LEU A 84 -7.71 -3.07 1.63
N ALA A 85 -7.96 -2.08 2.50
CA ALA A 85 -9.32 -1.67 2.85
C ALA A 85 -10.14 -1.19 1.64
N VAL A 86 -9.52 -0.53 0.66
CA VAL A 86 -10.19 -0.17 -0.61
C VAL A 86 -10.59 -1.43 -1.39
N VAL A 87 -9.72 -2.43 -1.45
CA VAL A 87 -10.02 -3.73 -2.09
C VAL A 87 -11.18 -4.43 -1.37
N ALA A 88 -11.14 -4.47 -0.03
CA ALA A 88 -12.20 -5.06 0.78
C ALA A 88 -13.57 -4.42 0.53
N ARG A 89 -13.62 -3.08 0.44
CA ARG A 89 -14.87 -2.34 0.13
C ARG A 89 -15.38 -2.66 -1.27
N ARG A 90 -14.51 -2.82 -2.27
CA ARG A 90 -14.92 -3.21 -3.64
C ARG A 90 -15.50 -4.62 -3.72
N LEU A 91 -15.10 -5.50 -2.81
CA LEU A 91 -15.59 -6.87 -2.69
C LEU A 91 -16.75 -7.00 -1.69
N ASP A 92 -17.18 -5.88 -1.09
CA ASP A 92 -18.18 -5.86 -0.01
C ASP A 92 -17.83 -6.82 1.15
N LEU A 93 -16.52 -7.03 1.42
CA LEU A 93 -16.07 -7.99 2.43
C LEU A 93 -16.66 -7.69 3.81
N GLY A 94 -16.86 -6.42 4.16
CA GLY A 94 -17.49 -6.02 5.41
C GLY A 94 -18.84 -6.69 5.67
N GLU A 95 -19.67 -6.88 4.63
CA GLU A 95 -20.97 -7.55 4.73
C GLU A 95 -20.85 -9.06 4.98
N HIS A 96 -19.69 -9.63 4.67
CA HIS A 96 -19.43 -11.06 4.82
C HIS A 96 -18.70 -11.42 6.13
N LEU A 97 -18.13 -10.41 6.82
CA LEU A 97 -17.38 -10.62 8.06
C LEU A 97 -18.25 -11.24 9.17
N LEU A 98 -17.66 -12.17 9.89
CA LEU A 98 -18.20 -12.73 11.12
C LEU A 98 -17.56 -11.98 12.29
N LEU A 99 -18.33 -11.16 12.97
CA LEU A 99 -17.92 -10.33 14.10
C LEU A 99 -18.64 -10.73 15.38
N GLY A 100 -17.96 -10.61 16.52
CA GLY A 100 -18.61 -10.66 17.82
C GLY A 100 -19.48 -9.41 18.03
N LYS A 101 -20.46 -9.48 18.94
CA LYS A 101 -21.46 -8.43 19.15
C LYS A 101 -20.83 -7.08 19.49
N GLY A 102 -19.78 -7.06 20.31
CA GLY A 102 -19.10 -5.82 20.69
C GLY A 102 -18.40 -5.16 19.50
N GLU A 103 -17.72 -5.96 18.68
CA GLU A 103 -17.02 -5.48 17.49
C GLU A 103 -18.00 -5.00 16.41
N GLU A 104 -19.10 -5.74 16.23
CA GLU A 104 -20.20 -5.36 15.33
C GLU A 104 -20.77 -3.98 15.71
N GLN A 105 -21.09 -3.77 16.99
CA GLN A 105 -21.61 -2.50 17.50
C GLN A 105 -20.59 -1.36 17.43
N GLY A 106 -19.31 -1.70 17.53
CA GLY A 106 -18.17 -0.78 17.41
C GLY A 106 -17.82 -0.37 15.98
N GLY A 107 -18.61 -0.78 14.98
CA GLY A 107 -18.39 -0.45 13.57
C GLY A 107 -17.29 -1.27 12.90
N GLY A 108 -16.99 -2.45 13.41
CA GLY A 108 -15.92 -3.33 12.89
C GLY A 108 -16.03 -3.66 11.42
N ARG A 109 -17.27 -3.74 10.85
CA ARG A 109 -17.49 -4.01 9.42
C ARG A 109 -16.90 -2.99 8.49
N THR A 110 -16.67 -1.76 8.95
CA THR A 110 -16.13 -0.66 8.14
C THR A 110 -14.74 -0.23 8.57
N ARG A 111 -14.18 -0.85 9.63
CA ARG A 111 -12.86 -0.53 10.17
C ARG A 111 -11.77 -0.98 9.20
N GLU A 112 -10.87 -0.08 8.84
CA GLU A 112 -9.86 -0.33 7.81
C GLU A 112 -8.96 -1.50 8.15
N SER A 113 -8.49 -1.61 9.39
CA SER A 113 -7.63 -2.73 9.81
C SER A 113 -8.33 -4.08 9.64
N ILE A 114 -9.56 -4.23 10.14
CA ILE A 114 -10.31 -5.49 10.02
C ILE A 114 -10.59 -5.86 8.56
N LEU A 115 -10.84 -4.86 7.72
CA LEU A 115 -11.04 -5.06 6.29
C LEU A 115 -9.75 -5.48 5.59
N ALA A 116 -8.60 -4.90 5.95
CA ALA A 116 -7.30 -5.26 5.42
C ALA A 116 -6.92 -6.70 5.81
N ASP A 117 -7.03 -7.04 7.09
CA ASP A 117 -6.77 -8.39 7.62
C ASP A 117 -7.63 -9.46 6.91
N ALA A 118 -8.89 -9.11 6.60
CA ALA A 118 -9.76 -10.00 5.84
C ALA A 118 -9.30 -10.21 4.40
N VAL A 119 -8.76 -9.18 3.72
CA VAL A 119 -8.19 -9.34 2.36
C VAL A 119 -6.98 -10.26 2.39
N GLU A 120 -6.05 -10.07 3.32
CA GLU A 120 -4.89 -10.94 3.48
C GLU A 120 -5.33 -12.38 3.77
N SER A 121 -6.32 -12.54 4.67
CA SER A 121 -6.87 -13.85 4.98
C SER A 121 -7.52 -14.54 3.78
N VAL A 122 -8.20 -13.80 2.91
CA VAL A 122 -8.77 -14.34 1.66
C VAL A 122 -7.66 -14.74 0.68
N ILE A 123 -6.57 -13.97 0.59
CA ILE A 123 -5.40 -14.34 -0.22
C ILE A 123 -4.80 -15.66 0.27
N ALA A 124 -4.64 -15.82 1.60
CA ALA A 124 -4.18 -17.08 2.18
C ALA A 124 -5.15 -18.24 1.91
N ALA A 125 -6.45 -18.00 2.00
CA ALA A 125 -7.45 -19.02 1.69
C ALA A 125 -7.35 -19.47 0.22
N CYS A 126 -7.21 -18.55 -0.73
CA CYS A 126 -6.96 -18.87 -2.14
C CYS A 126 -5.68 -19.66 -2.32
N TYR A 127 -4.61 -19.27 -1.61
CA TYR A 127 -3.32 -19.97 -1.66
C TYR A 127 -3.42 -21.41 -1.14
N LEU A 128 -4.09 -21.62 -0.02
CA LEU A 128 -4.22 -22.95 0.58
C LEU A 128 -5.12 -23.89 -0.24
N ASP A 129 -6.14 -23.34 -0.88
CA ASP A 129 -7.11 -24.10 -1.67
C ASP A 129 -6.64 -24.40 -3.10
N GLY A 130 -6.06 -23.42 -3.79
CA GLY A 130 -5.69 -23.50 -5.20
C GLY A 130 -4.23 -23.17 -5.51
N GLY A 131 -3.38 -23.11 -4.48
CA GLY A 131 -1.96 -22.85 -4.65
C GLY A 131 -1.64 -21.41 -5.03
N MET A 132 -0.38 -21.20 -5.43
CA MET A 132 0.15 -19.86 -5.76
C MET A 132 -0.58 -19.21 -6.94
N ASP A 133 -1.05 -19.98 -7.91
CA ASP A 133 -1.73 -19.45 -9.09
C ASP A 133 -3.09 -18.83 -8.71
N ALA A 134 -3.84 -19.43 -7.80
CA ALA A 134 -5.10 -18.89 -7.30
C ALA A 134 -4.89 -17.58 -6.53
N ALA A 135 -3.91 -17.54 -5.63
CA ALA A 135 -3.54 -16.33 -4.91
C ALA A 135 -3.05 -15.22 -5.86
N LYS A 136 -2.22 -15.57 -6.84
CA LYS A 136 -1.72 -14.65 -7.86
C LYS A 136 -2.85 -14.03 -8.67
N ALA A 137 -3.80 -14.83 -9.13
CA ALA A 137 -4.96 -14.35 -9.88
C ALA A 137 -5.78 -13.32 -9.06
N PHE A 138 -5.96 -13.56 -7.75
CA PHE A 138 -6.60 -12.59 -6.85
C PHE A 138 -5.80 -11.29 -6.76
N VAL A 139 -4.50 -11.37 -6.47
CA VAL A 139 -3.62 -10.21 -6.31
C VAL A 139 -3.55 -9.38 -7.59
N GLU A 140 -3.40 -10.03 -8.75
CA GLU A 140 -3.39 -9.36 -10.05
C GLU A 140 -4.71 -8.61 -10.31
N LYS A 141 -5.84 -9.26 -10.06
CA LYS A 141 -7.18 -8.71 -10.33
C LYS A 141 -7.53 -7.52 -9.43
N PHE A 142 -7.16 -7.56 -8.15
CA PHE A 142 -7.68 -6.59 -7.17
C PHE A 142 -6.64 -5.62 -6.63
N ILE A 143 -5.37 -5.98 -6.63
CA ILE A 143 -4.30 -5.17 -6.06
C ILE A 143 -3.45 -4.54 -7.16
N LEU A 144 -2.89 -5.34 -8.08
CA LEU A 144 -1.96 -4.85 -9.10
C LEU A 144 -2.63 -3.96 -10.15
N VAL A 145 -3.89 -4.23 -10.52
CA VAL A 145 -4.65 -3.39 -11.48
C VAL A 145 -4.89 -1.97 -10.96
N ASN A 146 -4.93 -1.78 -9.65
CA ASN A 146 -5.20 -0.47 -9.04
C ASN A 146 -3.94 0.35 -8.75
N VAL A 147 -2.78 -0.15 -9.13
CA VAL A 147 -1.55 0.62 -9.03
C VAL A 147 -1.62 1.75 -10.07
N PRO A 148 -1.90 2.99 -9.68
CA PRO A 148 -1.74 4.08 -10.62
C PRO A 148 -0.24 4.20 -10.88
N LEU A 149 0.22 3.70 -12.03
CA LEU A 149 1.59 3.89 -12.52
C LEU A 149 2.04 5.36 -12.41
N ARG A 150 1.08 6.30 -12.41
CA ARG A 150 1.30 7.73 -12.12
C ARG A 150 1.61 8.08 -10.66
N LYS A 151 1.15 7.27 -9.64
CA LYS A 151 1.53 7.50 -8.23
C LYS A 151 2.88 6.89 -7.88
N LEU A 152 3.30 5.87 -8.61
CA LEU A 152 4.64 5.30 -8.51
C LEU A 152 5.72 6.27 -9.03
N ASN A 153 5.33 7.28 -9.80
CA ASN A 153 6.19 8.40 -10.23
C ASN A 153 6.28 9.55 -9.20
N ASN A 154 5.68 9.43 -8.01
CA ASN A 154 6.12 10.24 -6.88
C ASN A 154 7.41 9.59 -6.33
N ALA A 155 8.45 9.57 -7.18
CA ALA A 155 9.80 9.32 -6.74
C ALA A 155 10.02 10.21 -5.51
N ASP A 156 10.50 9.65 -4.43
CA ASP A 156 10.95 10.45 -3.28
C ASP A 156 12.27 11.08 -3.68
N TYR A 157 12.13 12.11 -4.52
CA TYR A 157 13.28 12.86 -5.07
C TYR A 157 14.16 13.42 -3.96
N LYS A 158 13.57 13.73 -2.79
CA LYS A 158 14.35 14.20 -1.64
C LYS A 158 15.30 13.12 -1.13
N THR A 159 14.79 11.89 -0.93
CA THR A 159 15.62 10.76 -0.48
C THR A 159 16.64 10.38 -1.55
N ALA A 160 16.23 10.28 -2.82
CA ALA A 160 17.15 9.96 -3.91
C ALA A 160 18.27 11.00 -4.07
N LEU A 161 17.93 12.29 -3.94
CA LEU A 161 18.92 13.37 -3.96
C LEU A 161 19.86 13.28 -2.76
N GLN A 162 19.33 12.98 -1.57
CA GLN A 162 20.12 12.86 -0.36
C GLN A 162 21.10 11.69 -0.46
N GLU A 163 20.67 10.54 -0.96
CA GLU A 163 21.53 9.38 -1.21
C GLU A 163 22.64 9.69 -2.22
N LEU A 164 22.30 10.38 -3.32
CA LEU A 164 23.28 10.78 -4.34
C LEU A 164 24.32 11.77 -3.79
N VAL A 165 23.89 12.72 -2.99
CA VAL A 165 24.76 13.75 -2.40
C VAL A 165 25.61 13.19 -1.28
N GLN A 166 25.11 12.24 -0.48
CA GLN A 166 25.88 11.56 0.59
C GLN A 166 27.01 10.69 0.05
N GLN A 167 26.95 10.25 -1.22
CA GLN A 167 28.09 9.54 -1.84
C GLN A 167 29.33 10.44 -1.99
N LYS A 168 29.14 11.75 -1.98
CA LYS A 168 30.22 12.75 -2.05
C LYS A 168 30.41 13.37 -0.66
N LYS A 169 31.60 13.25 -0.07
CA LYS A 169 31.91 13.84 1.24
C LYS A 169 31.74 15.36 1.24
N ASN A 170 31.24 15.91 2.34
CA ASN A 170 31.09 17.34 2.60
C ASN A 170 30.10 18.09 1.69
N GLN A 171 29.00 17.47 1.30
CA GLN A 171 27.90 18.18 0.62
C GLN A 171 26.71 18.37 1.56
N THR A 172 26.13 19.56 1.55
CA THR A 172 24.97 19.92 2.39
C THR A 172 23.81 20.39 1.52
N ILE A 173 22.67 19.74 1.67
CA ILE A 173 21.41 20.13 1.03
C ILE A 173 20.60 20.96 2.03
N THR A 174 20.07 22.10 1.60
CA THR A 174 19.15 22.91 2.39
C THR A 174 17.92 23.26 1.56
N TYR A 175 16.75 23.14 2.19
CA TYR A 175 15.46 23.56 1.60
C TYR A 175 14.97 24.81 2.32
N ARG A 176 14.59 25.83 1.56
CA ARG A 176 14.07 27.10 2.07
C ARG A 176 12.72 27.40 1.40
N LEU A 177 11.70 27.71 2.19
CA LEU A 177 10.47 28.27 1.65
C LEU A 177 10.77 29.67 1.09
N ALA A 178 10.64 29.83 -0.23
CA ALA A 178 10.89 31.08 -0.92
C ALA A 178 9.62 31.95 -1.06
N GLY A 179 8.44 31.29 -1.08
CA GLY A 179 7.16 32.02 -1.17
C GLY A 179 5.95 31.11 -0.94
N GLU A 180 4.84 31.76 -0.62
CA GLU A 180 3.52 31.14 -0.65
C GLU A 180 2.52 32.12 -1.26
N SER A 181 1.58 31.61 -2.06
CA SER A 181 0.57 32.40 -2.77
C SER A 181 -0.74 31.64 -2.87
N GLY A 182 -1.82 32.34 -3.21
CA GLY A 182 -3.15 31.78 -3.37
C GLY A 182 -4.01 31.81 -2.10
N PRO A 183 -5.34 31.60 -2.24
CA PRO A 183 -6.28 31.54 -1.13
C PRO A 183 -6.05 30.27 -0.28
N ASP A 184 -6.57 30.24 0.94
CA ASP A 184 -6.35 29.13 1.90
C ASP A 184 -6.74 27.74 1.37
N HIS A 185 -7.71 27.67 0.48
CA HIS A 185 -8.18 26.42 -0.13
C HIS A 185 -7.40 26.00 -1.40
N ASP A 186 -6.53 26.90 -1.92
CA ASP A 186 -5.69 26.63 -3.11
C ASP A 186 -4.32 27.30 -2.97
N LYS A 187 -3.65 27.06 -1.85
CA LYS A 187 -2.30 27.57 -1.60
C LYS A 187 -1.27 26.90 -2.49
N GLN A 188 -0.39 27.72 -3.07
CA GLN A 188 0.81 27.29 -3.79
C GLN A 188 2.04 27.68 -2.98
N PHE A 189 2.99 26.75 -2.88
CA PHE A 189 4.25 26.92 -2.15
C PHE A 189 5.39 26.87 -3.12
N VAL A 190 6.37 27.75 -2.93
CA VAL A 190 7.63 27.75 -3.69
C VAL A 190 8.77 27.45 -2.73
N VAL A 191 9.58 26.45 -3.05
CA VAL A 191 10.73 26.03 -2.25
C VAL A 191 12.00 26.09 -3.09
N GLU A 192 13.02 26.74 -2.57
CA GLU A 192 14.37 26.71 -3.11
C GLU A 192 15.20 25.62 -2.43
N LEU A 193 15.92 24.87 -3.26
CA LEU A 193 16.91 23.90 -2.84
C LEU A 193 18.29 24.42 -3.14
N THR A 194 19.16 24.47 -2.12
CA THR A 194 20.56 24.80 -2.28
C THR A 194 21.45 23.60 -1.99
N LEU A 195 22.52 23.47 -2.76
CA LEU A 195 23.62 22.52 -2.54
C LEU A 195 24.89 23.32 -2.23
N ASN A 196 25.44 23.15 -1.03
CA ASN A 196 26.59 23.91 -0.53
C ASN A 196 26.41 25.44 -0.58
N GLY A 197 25.17 25.92 -0.44
CA GLY A 197 24.81 27.34 -0.47
C GLY A 197 24.49 27.87 -1.88
N GLU A 198 24.73 27.13 -2.95
CA GLU A 198 24.37 27.52 -4.32
C GLU A 198 22.94 27.01 -4.66
N LEU A 199 22.15 27.84 -5.37
CA LEU A 199 20.79 27.46 -5.79
C LEU A 199 20.84 26.35 -6.84
N PHE A 200 20.25 25.23 -6.54
CA PHE A 200 20.30 24.04 -7.39
C PHE A 200 18.96 23.66 -8.00
N GLY A 201 17.85 24.01 -7.35
CA GLY A 201 16.49 23.77 -7.86
C GLY A 201 15.47 24.67 -7.17
N THR A 202 14.37 24.96 -7.86
CA THR A 202 13.23 25.71 -7.33
C THR A 202 11.96 24.95 -7.65
N GLY A 203 11.27 24.40 -6.64
CA GLY A 203 10.09 23.58 -6.84
C GLY A 203 8.82 24.27 -6.38
N GLU A 204 7.72 23.93 -7.04
CA GLU A 204 6.40 24.43 -6.76
C GLU A 204 5.43 23.30 -6.39
N GLY A 205 4.43 23.59 -5.56
CA GLY A 205 3.42 22.59 -5.21
C GLY A 205 2.32 23.07 -4.28
N SER A 206 1.21 22.35 -4.26
CA SER A 206 0.05 22.63 -3.40
C SER A 206 0.29 22.34 -1.91
N SER A 207 1.50 21.93 -1.54
CA SER A 207 1.98 21.82 -0.16
C SER A 207 3.49 21.98 -0.12
N LYS A 208 4.04 22.39 1.04
CA LYS A 208 5.50 22.51 1.24
C LYS A 208 6.21 21.20 0.84
N LYS A 209 5.66 20.03 1.24
CA LYS A 209 6.22 18.73 0.88
C LYS A 209 6.27 18.49 -0.63
N ARG A 210 5.22 18.88 -1.37
CA ARG A 210 5.23 18.75 -2.84
C ARG A 210 6.22 19.69 -3.51
N ALA A 211 6.30 20.94 -3.04
CA ALA A 211 7.29 21.89 -3.54
C ALA A 211 8.73 21.43 -3.27
N GLU A 212 9.01 20.86 -2.09
CA GLU A 212 10.31 20.27 -1.78
C GLU A 212 10.66 19.08 -2.70
N GLN A 213 9.70 18.21 -3.00
CA GLN A 213 9.90 17.08 -3.92
C GLN A 213 10.18 17.57 -5.35
N ASP A 214 9.49 18.60 -5.81
CA ASP A 214 9.72 19.17 -7.14
C ASP A 214 11.09 19.85 -7.23
N ALA A 215 11.50 20.59 -6.21
CA ALA A 215 12.86 21.15 -6.11
C ALA A 215 13.93 20.07 -6.15
N ALA A 216 13.72 18.96 -5.42
CA ALA A 216 14.63 17.82 -5.42
C ALA A 216 14.70 17.11 -6.78
N ARG A 217 13.59 17.00 -7.50
CA ARG A 217 13.54 16.45 -8.87
C ARG A 217 14.43 17.27 -9.80
N GLN A 218 14.25 18.59 -9.83
CA GLN A 218 15.06 19.48 -10.69
C GLN A 218 16.54 19.41 -10.34
N ALA A 219 16.87 19.32 -9.05
CA ALA A 219 18.27 19.17 -8.62
C ALA A 219 18.87 17.83 -9.08
N LEU A 220 18.11 16.74 -9.03
CA LEU A 220 18.53 15.42 -9.53
C LEU A 220 18.77 15.44 -11.03
N GLU A 221 17.83 15.99 -11.81
CA GLU A 221 17.96 16.13 -13.26
C GLU A 221 19.24 16.90 -13.61
N LYS A 222 19.51 18.00 -12.91
CA LYS A 222 20.73 18.80 -13.09
C LYS A 222 22.02 18.07 -12.73
N LEU A 223 21.99 17.21 -11.68
CA LEU A 223 23.15 16.42 -11.25
C LEU A 223 23.42 15.19 -12.12
N THR A 224 22.38 14.62 -12.73
CA THR A 224 22.48 13.38 -13.53
C THR A 224 22.54 13.64 -15.03
N GLY A 225 22.35 14.89 -15.48
CA GLY A 225 22.41 15.27 -16.90
C GLY A 225 21.22 14.74 -17.73
N LYS A 226 20.10 14.45 -17.08
CA LYS A 226 18.86 13.98 -17.74
C LYS A 226 17.84 15.09 -17.83
#